data_88403995f482f346bc6c980ca5c056dc
#
_entry.id   88403995f482f346bc6c980ca5c056dc
#
_cell.length_a   1.000
_cell.length_b   1.000
_cell.length_c   1.000
_cell.angle_alpha   90.00
_cell.angle_beta   90.00
_cell.angle_gamma   90.00
#
_symmetry.space_group_name_H-M   'P 1'
#
loop_
_entity.id
_entity.type
_entity.pdbx_description
1 polymer ?
#
loop_
_entity_poly.entity_id
_entity_poly.type
_entity_poly.pdbx_seq_one_letter_code
_entity_poly.pdbx_strand_id
1 'polypeptide(L)'
;MVDSDKGTTNFNASNDVIIDASMPVVVREGGKQWDRTGAAVECVAVVPDSTYGMFHAEMVADCVKNGQYDVATMGTMQNIGLMAQKAEEYGSHPTTFELAEAGTVTVTGADGVLMSFECEAGDIWRMSRTKDIPIKDWVRLTVERTKIENVPAIFWLDDKRAHDIQVKIKVDAFLKEFDITGLDIQFMNVTNATRFTNARVREGKMTIAVTGNVLRDHLTDMYPILELGTSAKMLSIVPLLAGGGLYETGAGGSAPKHVEQFVKEGHLRWDSLGEILALAESLRFLGQKHSDAKLTALTAGLDIANDGYLDNNKEPGRKVGQPDNKASHFFVAQYWAKALAEGDNAELAAKFAPVAKALTENEDTIMAELLAVEGQAQDIGGYFNPNEELAAKAMRPSATLNNIIDNI
;
A
#
# COMPACT_ATOMS: atom_id res chain seq x y z
N MET A 1 8.15 -4.89 -13.57
CA MET A 1 6.71 -5.02 -13.90
C MET A 1 6.33 -6.47 -13.66
N VAL A 2 5.30 -6.72 -12.90
CA VAL A 2 4.79 -8.09 -12.69
C VAL A 2 3.98 -8.46 -13.94
N ASP A 3 4.18 -9.66 -14.48
CA ASP A 3 3.24 -10.23 -15.45
C ASP A 3 1.96 -10.54 -14.68
N SER A 4 0.97 -9.67 -14.80
CA SER A 4 -0.27 -9.75 -14.04
C SER A 4 -1.09 -11.00 -14.33
N ASP A 5 -0.93 -11.61 -15.51
CA ASP A 5 -1.61 -12.86 -15.84
C ASP A 5 -1.00 -14.07 -15.14
N LYS A 6 0.28 -13.99 -14.79
CA LYS A 6 1.04 -15.14 -14.32
C LYS A 6 1.79 -14.92 -13.02
N GLY A 7 1.73 -13.71 -12.46
CA GLY A 7 2.41 -13.36 -11.22
C GLY A 7 3.94 -13.35 -11.30
N THR A 8 4.50 -13.34 -12.52
CA THR A 8 5.95 -13.35 -12.72
C THR A 8 6.52 -11.95 -12.82
N THR A 9 7.70 -11.74 -12.26
CA THR A 9 8.41 -10.46 -12.33
C THR A 9 9.10 -10.31 -13.68
N ASN A 10 8.91 -9.17 -14.34
CA ASN A 10 9.57 -8.87 -15.62
C ASN A 10 10.92 -8.20 -15.37
N PHE A 11 11.97 -9.00 -15.26
CA PHE A 11 13.37 -8.55 -15.30
C PHE A 11 14.21 -9.54 -16.13
N ASN A 12 15.50 -9.29 -16.28
CA ASN A 12 16.33 -10.01 -17.25
C ASN A 12 16.88 -11.37 -16.76
N ALA A 13 16.51 -11.86 -15.59
CA ALA A 13 16.89 -13.19 -15.14
C ALA A 13 16.00 -14.27 -15.78
N SER A 14 16.60 -15.41 -16.10
CA SER A 14 15.96 -16.43 -16.92
C SER A 14 15.02 -17.35 -16.16
N ASN A 15 15.33 -17.69 -14.93
CA ASN A 15 14.65 -18.74 -14.16
C ASN A 15 14.21 -18.31 -12.76
N ASP A 16 14.75 -17.21 -12.23
CA ASP A 16 14.51 -16.80 -10.86
C ASP A 16 13.58 -15.61 -10.80
N VAL A 17 12.87 -15.47 -9.69
CA VAL A 17 11.97 -14.37 -9.42
C VAL A 17 12.63 -13.44 -8.43
N ILE A 18 12.88 -12.19 -8.84
CA ILE A 18 13.26 -11.14 -7.89
C ILE A 18 11.98 -10.63 -7.24
N ILE A 19 11.92 -10.72 -5.92
CA ILE A 19 10.80 -10.27 -5.13
C ILE A 19 11.26 -9.06 -4.31
N ASP A 20 10.84 -7.90 -4.75
CA ASP A 20 10.99 -6.62 -4.06
C ASP A 20 9.64 -6.08 -3.55
N ALA A 21 8.58 -6.88 -3.71
CA ALA A 21 7.26 -6.70 -3.12
C ALA A 21 6.55 -8.05 -3.01
N SER A 22 5.45 -8.13 -2.27
CA SER A 22 4.56 -9.31 -2.20
C SER A 22 5.15 -10.57 -1.55
N MET A 23 6.18 -10.43 -0.71
CA MET A 23 6.74 -11.55 0.08
C MET A 23 5.68 -12.32 0.89
N PRO A 24 4.65 -11.70 1.49
CA PRO A 24 3.64 -12.43 2.24
C PRO A 24 2.91 -13.48 1.41
N VAL A 25 2.70 -13.24 0.12
CA VAL A 25 2.07 -14.21 -0.80
C VAL A 25 2.98 -15.43 -0.96
N VAL A 26 4.28 -15.21 -1.19
CA VAL A 26 5.26 -16.29 -1.32
C VAL A 26 5.34 -17.11 -0.04
N VAL A 27 5.38 -16.46 1.11
CA VAL A 27 5.42 -17.15 2.43
C VAL A 27 4.16 -17.99 2.64
N ARG A 28 2.97 -17.46 2.33
CA ARG A 28 1.70 -18.20 2.47
C ARG A 28 1.60 -19.39 1.53
N GLU A 29 2.14 -19.27 0.33
CA GLU A 29 2.14 -20.34 -0.68
C GLU A 29 3.31 -21.35 -0.49
N GLY A 30 4.00 -21.29 0.64
CA GLY A 30 5.05 -22.22 0.99
C GLY A 30 6.32 -22.09 0.13
N GLY A 31 6.69 -20.86 -0.25
CA GLY A 31 7.86 -20.57 -1.07
C GLY A 31 7.63 -20.72 -2.57
N LYS A 32 6.36 -20.76 -3.01
CA LYS A 32 6.02 -20.94 -4.43
C LYS A 32 5.55 -19.63 -5.06
N GLN A 33 5.85 -19.51 -6.34
CA GLN A 33 5.34 -18.46 -7.23
C GLN A 33 4.85 -19.09 -8.54
N TRP A 34 4.09 -18.35 -9.30
CA TRP A 34 3.60 -18.78 -10.61
C TRP A 34 4.66 -18.56 -11.68
N ASP A 35 4.99 -19.62 -12.41
CA ASP A 35 5.83 -19.52 -13.58
C ASP A 35 5.06 -18.90 -14.78
N ARG A 36 5.74 -18.78 -15.93
CA ARG A 36 5.14 -18.23 -17.16
C ARG A 36 3.96 -19.03 -17.70
N THR A 37 3.79 -20.26 -17.25
CA THR A 37 2.66 -21.14 -17.64
C THR A 37 1.48 -21.01 -16.69
N GLY A 38 1.66 -20.29 -15.56
CA GLY A 38 0.68 -20.19 -14.49
C GLY A 38 0.72 -21.37 -13.51
N ALA A 39 1.75 -22.22 -13.57
CA ALA A 39 1.97 -23.28 -12.60
C ALA A 39 2.65 -22.74 -11.34
N ALA A 40 2.22 -23.18 -10.16
CA ALA A 40 2.87 -22.86 -8.90
C ALA A 40 4.13 -23.73 -8.72
N VAL A 41 5.29 -23.09 -8.83
CA VAL A 41 6.61 -23.75 -8.73
C VAL A 41 7.40 -23.15 -7.59
N GLU A 42 8.36 -23.89 -7.06
CA GLU A 42 9.33 -23.36 -6.10
C GLU A 42 10.12 -22.23 -6.78
N CYS A 43 10.35 -21.15 -6.05
CA CYS A 43 11.11 -20.02 -6.55
C CYS A 43 12.29 -19.70 -5.64
N VAL A 44 13.35 -19.17 -6.24
CA VAL A 44 14.42 -18.51 -5.50
C VAL A 44 14.00 -17.06 -5.30
N ALA A 45 13.80 -16.67 -4.05
CA ALA A 45 13.50 -15.30 -3.69
C ALA A 45 14.83 -14.54 -3.51
N VAL A 46 15.06 -13.57 -4.40
CA VAL A 46 16.24 -12.70 -4.31
C VAL A 46 15.77 -11.35 -3.74
N VAL A 47 16.17 -11.05 -2.52
CA VAL A 47 16.01 -9.70 -1.96
C VAL A 47 17.23 -8.85 -2.30
N PRO A 48 17.06 -7.54 -2.58
CA PRO A 48 18.16 -6.68 -3.05
C PRO A 48 19.36 -6.64 -2.12
N ASP A 49 19.14 -6.79 -0.83
CA ASP A 49 20.19 -7.02 0.18
C ASP A 49 19.59 -7.59 1.48
N SER A 50 20.47 -7.99 2.40
CA SER A 50 20.10 -8.60 3.68
C SER A 50 19.25 -7.68 4.57
N THR A 51 19.28 -6.37 4.35
CA THR A 51 18.50 -5.38 5.11
C THR A 51 16.99 -5.65 5.00
N TYR A 52 16.52 -6.01 3.81
CA TYR A 52 15.09 -6.34 3.61
C TYR A 52 14.71 -7.66 4.26
N GLY A 53 15.62 -8.64 4.26
CA GLY A 53 15.42 -9.91 4.99
C GLY A 53 15.23 -9.69 6.49
N MET A 54 15.94 -8.75 7.08
CA MET A 54 15.83 -8.41 8.51
C MET A 54 14.46 -7.90 8.89
N PHE A 55 13.80 -7.11 8.04
CA PHE A 55 12.43 -6.67 8.27
C PHE A 55 11.47 -7.87 8.42
N HIS A 56 11.49 -8.80 7.47
CA HIS A 56 10.62 -9.99 7.51
C HIS A 56 10.90 -10.86 8.73
N ALA A 57 12.17 -11.03 9.08
CA ALA A 57 12.57 -11.80 10.27
C ALA A 57 11.99 -11.20 11.57
N GLU A 58 12.04 -9.87 11.71
CA GLU A 58 11.49 -9.18 12.88
C GLU A 58 9.97 -9.23 12.92
N MET A 59 9.29 -9.13 11.77
CA MET A 59 7.83 -9.28 11.69
C MET A 59 7.39 -10.68 12.11
N VAL A 60 8.05 -11.72 11.61
CA VAL A 60 7.77 -13.11 11.99
C VAL A 60 8.03 -13.31 13.49
N ALA A 61 9.16 -12.83 14.00
CA ALA A 61 9.50 -12.94 15.42
C ALA A 61 8.48 -12.24 16.33
N ASP A 62 8.00 -11.06 15.92
CA ASP A 62 6.95 -10.33 16.64
C ASP A 62 5.63 -11.12 16.67
N CYS A 63 5.18 -11.65 15.54
CA CYS A 63 3.96 -12.44 15.45
C CYS A 63 4.06 -13.77 16.21
N VAL A 64 5.22 -14.44 16.20
CA VAL A 64 5.46 -15.65 17.00
C VAL A 64 5.36 -15.35 18.50
N LYS A 65 5.90 -14.22 18.94
CA LYS A 65 5.92 -13.83 20.35
C LYS A 65 4.58 -13.32 20.85
N ASN A 66 3.91 -12.49 20.06
CA ASN A 66 2.78 -11.67 20.52
C ASN A 66 1.44 -12.08 19.86
N GLY A 67 1.44 -13.02 18.92
CA GLY A 67 0.25 -13.40 18.15
C GLY A 67 -0.08 -12.40 17.01
N GLN A 68 -1.24 -12.60 16.39
CA GLN A 68 -1.79 -11.72 15.37
C GLN A 68 -2.00 -10.30 15.90
N TYR A 69 -2.05 -9.33 14.99
CA TYR A 69 -2.53 -8.00 15.33
C TYR A 69 -4.06 -8.01 15.46
N ASP A 70 -4.57 -7.29 16.43
CA ASP A 70 -5.98 -6.92 16.48
C ASP A 70 -6.20 -5.71 15.56
N VAL A 71 -6.83 -5.95 14.42
CA VAL A 71 -7.01 -4.94 13.38
C VAL A 71 -7.84 -3.76 13.86
N ALA A 72 -8.78 -3.98 14.78
CA ALA A 72 -9.63 -2.92 15.30
C ALA A 72 -8.87 -1.95 16.23
N THR A 73 -7.93 -2.46 17.03
CA THR A 73 -7.23 -1.68 18.06
C THR A 73 -5.78 -1.33 17.72
N MET A 74 -5.20 -1.97 16.70
CA MET A 74 -3.82 -1.67 16.30
C MET A 74 -3.67 -0.25 15.76
N GLY A 75 -2.50 0.33 15.98
CA GLY A 75 -2.12 1.61 15.40
C GLY A 75 -1.92 1.54 13.88
N THR A 76 -1.70 2.70 13.28
CA THR A 76 -1.41 2.85 11.87
C THR A 76 0.06 3.17 11.64
N MET A 77 0.56 2.88 10.46
CA MET A 77 1.86 3.34 10.01
C MET A 77 1.70 4.11 8.70
N GLN A 78 2.15 5.35 8.68
CA GLN A 78 2.37 6.08 7.44
C GLN A 78 3.78 5.78 6.96
N ASN A 79 3.94 5.48 5.69
CA ASN A 79 5.25 5.27 5.09
C ASN A 79 5.52 6.31 4.01
N ILE A 80 6.55 7.12 4.21
CA ILE A 80 7.03 8.08 3.23
C ILE A 80 8.17 7.44 2.46
N GLY A 81 7.89 7.01 1.22
CA GLY A 81 8.85 6.36 0.34
C GLY A 81 9.67 7.34 -0.49
N LEU A 82 10.95 7.08 -0.66
CA LEU A 82 11.82 7.85 -1.56
C LEU A 82 11.57 7.43 -3.00
N MET A 83 10.54 7.98 -3.65
CA MET A 83 10.05 7.55 -4.96
C MET A 83 10.03 8.64 -6.02
N ALA A 84 9.99 9.92 -5.62
CA ALA A 84 9.75 11.01 -6.56
C ALA A 84 10.86 11.14 -7.60
N GLN A 85 10.46 11.28 -8.87
CA GLN A 85 11.34 11.59 -10.03
C GLN A 85 12.70 10.90 -10.02
N LYS A 86 12.72 9.58 -10.21
CA LYS A 86 13.97 8.83 -10.35
C LYS A 86 14.79 8.71 -9.05
N ALA A 87 14.12 8.62 -7.92
CA ALA A 87 14.69 8.05 -6.72
C ALA A 87 14.67 6.51 -6.84
N GLU A 88 15.37 5.98 -7.78
CA GLU A 88 15.07 4.80 -8.56
C GLU A 88 15.57 3.48 -8.00
N GLU A 89 15.39 3.25 -6.74
CA GLU A 89 15.61 1.91 -6.26
C GLU A 89 14.62 0.93 -6.93
N TYR A 90 13.34 1.32 -7.04
CA TYR A 90 12.31 0.51 -7.69
C TYR A 90 12.37 0.56 -9.23
N GLY A 91 12.69 1.70 -9.82
CA GLY A 91 12.84 1.87 -11.26
C GLY A 91 14.08 1.19 -11.84
N SER A 92 14.78 0.36 -11.06
CA SER A 92 16.00 -0.32 -11.48
C SER A 92 15.79 -1.62 -12.29
N HIS A 93 14.56 -2.07 -12.52
CA HIS A 93 14.26 -3.30 -13.28
C HIS A 93 14.94 -3.33 -14.66
N PRO A 94 14.95 -2.26 -15.47
CA PRO A 94 15.66 -2.25 -16.74
C PRO A 94 17.18 -2.36 -16.62
N THR A 95 17.73 -2.14 -15.43
CA THR A 95 19.15 -2.22 -15.09
C THR A 95 19.47 -3.37 -14.15
N THR A 96 18.57 -4.34 -14.04
CA THR A 96 18.75 -5.60 -13.31
C THR A 96 18.90 -6.73 -14.31
N PHE A 97 19.99 -7.49 -14.22
CA PHE A 97 20.27 -8.59 -15.13
C PHE A 97 21.12 -9.67 -14.45
N GLU A 98 20.92 -10.90 -14.90
CA GLU A 98 21.71 -12.07 -14.55
C GLU A 98 22.87 -12.21 -15.54
N LEU A 99 24.08 -12.54 -15.04
CA LEU A 99 25.20 -12.87 -15.89
C LEU A 99 25.06 -14.34 -16.38
N ALA A 100 24.98 -14.51 -17.70
CA ALA A 100 24.90 -15.84 -18.30
C ALA A 100 26.21 -16.62 -18.19
N GLU A 101 27.36 -15.93 -18.09
CA GLU A 101 28.69 -16.49 -18.00
C GLU A 101 29.52 -15.72 -16.98
N ALA A 102 30.53 -16.37 -16.41
CA ALA A 102 31.48 -15.71 -15.53
C ALA A 102 32.23 -14.60 -16.29
N GLY A 103 32.49 -13.49 -15.61
CA GLY A 103 33.12 -12.33 -16.22
C GLY A 103 33.40 -11.20 -15.26
N THR A 104 33.79 -10.06 -15.78
CA THR A 104 34.08 -8.87 -14.99
C THR A 104 33.03 -7.78 -15.26
N VAL A 105 32.33 -7.35 -14.21
CA VAL A 105 31.46 -6.17 -14.30
C VAL A 105 32.26 -4.93 -13.91
N THR A 106 32.24 -3.93 -14.78
CA THR A 106 33.05 -2.72 -14.62
C THR A 106 32.17 -1.48 -14.62
N VAL A 107 32.36 -0.61 -13.64
CA VAL A 107 31.77 0.73 -13.58
C VAL A 107 32.78 1.74 -14.05
N THR A 108 32.47 2.45 -15.13
CA THR A 108 33.36 3.42 -15.76
C THR A 108 32.80 4.83 -15.67
N GLY A 109 33.61 5.76 -15.22
CA GLY A 109 33.35 7.20 -15.23
C GLY A 109 34.14 7.95 -16.29
N ALA A 110 34.07 9.30 -16.25
CA ALA A 110 34.81 10.16 -17.19
C ALA A 110 36.31 9.96 -17.10
N ASP A 111 36.84 9.66 -15.91
CA ASP A 111 38.27 9.53 -15.63
C ASP A 111 38.77 8.06 -15.69
N GLY A 112 37.94 7.14 -16.17
CA GLY A 112 38.28 5.73 -16.31
C GLY A 112 37.44 4.79 -15.44
N VAL A 113 38.01 3.62 -15.12
CA VAL A 113 37.34 2.59 -14.32
C VAL A 113 37.27 3.04 -12.85
N LEU A 114 36.07 3.12 -12.33
CA LEU A 114 35.80 3.46 -10.93
C LEU A 114 35.77 2.23 -10.03
N MET A 115 35.17 1.13 -10.53
CA MET A 115 35.01 -0.12 -9.80
C MET A 115 35.07 -1.29 -10.78
N SER A 116 35.53 -2.44 -10.31
CA SER A 116 35.58 -3.66 -11.09
C SER A 116 35.31 -4.83 -10.16
N PHE A 117 34.47 -5.78 -10.61
CA PHE A 117 34.04 -6.93 -9.83
C PHE A 117 34.12 -8.19 -10.67
N GLU A 118 34.85 -9.18 -10.20
CA GLU A 118 34.83 -10.52 -10.76
C GLU A 118 33.54 -11.22 -10.36
N CYS A 119 32.84 -11.75 -11.35
CA CYS A 119 31.51 -12.33 -11.16
C CYS A 119 31.45 -13.73 -11.74
N GLU A 120 30.56 -14.55 -11.16
CA GLU A 120 30.28 -15.90 -11.62
C GLU A 120 29.03 -15.94 -12.51
N ALA A 121 28.85 -17.03 -13.26
CA ALA A 121 27.60 -17.25 -13.98
C ALA A 121 26.44 -17.37 -12.98
N GLY A 122 25.33 -16.69 -13.25
CA GLY A 122 24.17 -16.63 -12.36
C GLY A 122 24.20 -15.45 -11.38
N ASP A 123 25.30 -14.69 -11.28
CA ASP A 123 25.30 -13.47 -10.49
C ASP A 123 24.32 -12.45 -11.02
N ILE A 124 23.60 -11.79 -10.11
CA ILE A 124 22.59 -10.77 -10.44
C ILE A 124 23.14 -9.39 -10.11
N TRP A 125 23.10 -8.52 -11.13
CA TRP A 125 23.45 -7.11 -11.00
C TRP A 125 22.22 -6.25 -11.01
N ARG A 126 22.23 -5.26 -10.12
CA ARG A 126 21.22 -4.22 -10.07
C ARG A 126 21.87 -2.86 -9.89
N MET A 127 21.52 -1.91 -10.73
CA MET A 127 21.94 -0.53 -10.58
C MET A 127 20.74 0.33 -10.23
N SER A 128 20.85 1.07 -9.13
CA SER A 128 19.90 2.11 -8.76
C SER A 128 20.61 3.45 -8.58
N ARG A 129 19.90 4.54 -8.78
CA ARG A 129 20.44 5.89 -8.60
C ARG A 129 19.41 6.78 -7.93
N THR A 130 19.89 7.70 -7.10
CA THR A 130 19.06 8.64 -6.35
C THR A 130 19.63 10.04 -6.50
N LYS A 131 18.75 11.02 -6.75
CA LYS A 131 19.13 12.43 -6.91
C LYS A 131 18.86 13.23 -5.65
N ASP A 132 19.52 14.38 -5.52
CA ASP A 132 19.34 15.30 -4.40
C ASP A 132 17.91 15.88 -4.31
N ILE A 133 17.31 16.20 -5.46
CA ILE A 133 15.96 16.80 -5.50
C ILE A 133 14.91 15.90 -4.85
N PRO A 134 14.77 14.61 -5.21
CA PRO A 134 13.82 13.73 -4.51
C PRO A 134 14.16 13.48 -3.05
N ILE A 135 15.44 13.43 -2.66
CA ILE A 135 15.82 13.31 -1.25
C ILE A 135 15.38 14.54 -0.46
N LYS A 136 15.61 15.73 -1.00
CA LYS A 136 15.20 16.99 -0.34
C LYS A 136 13.68 17.07 -0.17
N ASP A 137 12.93 16.69 -1.20
CA ASP A 137 11.45 16.65 -1.13
C ASP A 137 10.93 15.58 -0.15
N TRP A 138 11.57 14.43 -0.10
CA TRP A 138 11.32 13.38 0.87
C TRP A 138 11.52 13.86 2.32
N VAL A 139 12.61 14.59 2.59
CA VAL A 139 12.88 15.24 3.88
C VAL A 139 11.83 16.31 4.20
N ARG A 140 11.48 17.16 3.22
CA ARG A 140 10.44 18.17 3.37
C ARG A 140 9.11 17.55 3.80
N LEU A 141 8.67 16.52 3.10
CA LEU A 141 7.41 15.85 3.39
C LEU A 141 7.44 15.17 4.76
N THR A 142 8.58 14.58 5.15
CA THR A 142 8.76 14.01 6.48
C THR A 142 8.56 15.06 7.56
N VAL A 143 9.19 16.22 7.44
CA VAL A 143 9.04 17.32 8.40
C VAL A 143 7.60 17.83 8.46
N GLU A 144 6.96 18.03 7.31
CA GLU A 144 5.56 18.47 7.25
C GLU A 144 4.61 17.45 7.92
N ARG A 145 4.76 16.18 7.61
CA ARG A 145 3.91 15.13 8.21
C ARG A 145 4.15 14.98 9.70
N THR A 146 5.40 15.02 10.15
CA THR A 146 5.73 14.98 11.58
C THR A 146 5.11 16.14 12.34
N LYS A 147 5.09 17.35 11.76
CA LYS A 147 4.41 18.50 12.36
C LYS A 147 2.90 18.33 12.47
N ILE A 148 2.29 17.82 11.42
CA ILE A 148 0.83 17.63 11.35
C ILE A 148 0.37 16.54 12.32
N GLU A 149 1.01 15.39 12.28
CA GLU A 149 0.60 14.21 13.05
C GLU A 149 1.09 14.24 14.50
N ASN A 150 2.13 15.02 14.77
CA ASN A 150 2.79 15.09 16.11
C ASN A 150 3.16 13.70 16.67
N VAL A 151 3.71 12.84 15.79
CA VAL A 151 4.16 11.47 16.12
C VAL A 151 5.60 11.27 15.66
N PRO A 152 6.33 10.26 16.20
CA PRO A 152 7.69 9.96 15.77
C PRO A 152 7.77 9.65 14.27
N ALA A 153 8.74 10.24 13.59
CA ALA A 153 9.16 9.90 12.23
C ALA A 153 10.55 9.25 12.28
N ILE A 154 10.63 8.06 11.71
CA ILE A 154 11.84 7.24 11.75
C ILE A 154 12.39 7.09 10.33
N PHE A 155 13.58 7.63 10.07
CA PHE A 155 14.35 7.30 8.88
C PHE A 155 14.97 5.91 9.04
N TRP A 156 14.57 4.98 8.19
CA TRP A 156 15.07 3.60 8.17
C TRP A 156 16.33 3.54 7.35
N LEU A 157 17.43 3.98 7.93
CA LEU A 157 18.74 4.06 7.30
C LEU A 157 19.76 3.30 8.16
N ASP A 158 20.43 2.34 7.54
CA ASP A 158 21.43 1.50 8.18
C ASP A 158 22.83 2.15 8.07
N ASP A 159 23.48 2.34 9.19
CA ASP A 159 24.84 2.92 9.27
C ASP A 159 25.94 1.98 8.72
N LYS A 160 25.59 0.76 8.37
CA LYS A 160 26.48 -0.24 7.76
C LYS A 160 26.23 -0.46 6.27
N ARG A 161 25.13 0.05 5.73
CA ARG A 161 24.79 -0.05 4.32
C ARG A 161 25.32 1.17 3.57
N ALA A 162 26.20 0.96 2.59
CA ALA A 162 26.88 2.05 1.88
C ALA A 162 25.90 3.07 1.25
N HIS A 163 24.81 2.60 0.64
CA HIS A 163 23.76 3.46 0.08
C HIS A 163 23.11 4.34 1.16
N ASP A 164 22.72 3.75 2.29
CA ASP A 164 22.04 4.46 3.37
C ASP A 164 22.95 5.50 4.04
N ILE A 165 24.26 5.20 4.15
CA ILE A 165 25.25 6.17 4.63
C ILE A 165 25.25 7.41 3.74
N GLN A 166 25.28 7.25 2.41
CA GLN A 166 25.27 8.37 1.48
C GLN A 166 23.94 9.15 1.49
N VAL A 167 22.82 8.45 1.58
CA VAL A 167 21.49 9.08 1.71
C VAL A 167 21.42 9.86 3.03
N LYS A 168 21.91 9.29 4.14
CA LYS A 168 21.91 9.95 5.45
C LYS A 168 22.70 11.26 5.45
N ILE A 169 23.86 11.30 4.80
CA ILE A 169 24.64 12.55 4.64
C ILE A 169 23.80 13.65 3.99
N LYS A 170 23.01 13.31 2.96
CA LYS A 170 22.11 14.25 2.30
C LYS A 170 20.94 14.66 3.19
N VAL A 171 20.32 13.71 3.90
CA VAL A 171 19.23 13.97 4.84
C VAL A 171 19.69 14.91 5.94
N ASP A 172 20.84 14.65 6.57
CA ASP A 172 21.42 15.50 7.62
C ASP A 172 21.70 16.93 7.11
N ALA A 173 22.07 17.09 5.84
CA ALA A 173 22.25 18.40 5.23
C ALA A 173 20.91 19.12 4.99
N PHE A 174 19.92 18.44 4.44
CA PHE A 174 18.62 19.02 4.11
C PHE A 174 17.76 19.30 5.34
N LEU A 175 17.83 18.49 6.41
CA LEU A 175 17.12 18.77 7.67
C LEU A 175 17.48 20.14 8.27
N LYS A 176 18.71 20.63 8.03
CA LYS A 176 19.14 21.96 8.51
C LYS A 176 18.41 23.12 7.83
N GLU A 177 17.74 22.89 6.72
CA GLU A 177 16.96 23.90 6.00
C GLU A 177 15.54 24.05 6.56
N PHE A 178 15.13 23.19 7.48
CA PHE A 178 13.79 23.18 8.07
C PHE A 178 13.85 23.44 9.57
N ASP A 179 12.81 24.08 10.10
CA ASP A 179 12.60 24.14 11.55
C ASP A 179 12.03 22.81 12.02
N ILE A 180 12.86 22.06 12.74
CA ILE A 180 12.52 20.75 13.33
C ILE A 180 12.43 20.80 14.86
N THR A 181 12.33 22.00 15.42
CA THR A 181 12.26 22.20 16.88
C THR A 181 11.03 21.49 17.45
N GLY A 182 11.26 20.62 18.42
CA GLY A 182 10.20 19.86 19.08
C GLY A 182 9.65 18.66 18.28
N LEU A 183 10.18 18.38 17.09
CA LEU A 183 9.80 17.20 16.33
C LEU A 183 10.62 15.98 16.76
N ASP A 184 9.95 14.83 16.86
CA ASP A 184 10.59 13.54 17.14
C ASP A 184 11.00 12.88 15.80
N ILE A 185 12.18 13.22 15.30
CA ILE A 185 12.77 12.65 14.08
C ILE A 185 14.00 11.84 14.47
N GLN A 186 13.98 10.55 14.14
CA GLN A 186 15.00 9.60 14.53
C GLN A 186 15.57 8.84 13.33
N PHE A 187 16.74 8.21 13.51
CA PHE A 187 17.37 7.32 12.54
C PHE A 187 17.57 5.95 13.18
N MET A 188 17.12 4.92 12.52
CA MET A 188 17.28 3.54 12.98
C MET A 188 17.57 2.61 11.82
N ASN A 189 18.39 1.58 12.05
CA ASN A 189 18.49 0.47 11.10
C ASN A 189 17.17 -0.30 11.06
N VAL A 190 16.98 -1.12 10.02
CA VAL A 190 15.73 -1.84 9.74
C VAL A 190 15.26 -2.67 10.94
N THR A 191 16.16 -3.41 11.58
CA THR A 191 15.83 -4.24 12.76
C THR A 191 15.22 -3.42 13.89
N ASN A 192 15.89 -2.34 14.29
CA ASN A 192 15.44 -1.50 15.41
C ASN A 192 14.18 -0.71 15.04
N ALA A 193 14.09 -0.20 13.81
CA ALA A 193 12.93 0.52 13.31
C ALA A 193 11.69 -0.40 13.27
N THR A 194 11.83 -1.65 12.81
CA THR A 194 10.75 -2.64 12.83
C THR A 194 10.26 -2.92 14.25
N ARG A 195 11.17 -3.18 15.18
CA ARG A 195 10.82 -3.43 16.59
C ARG A 195 10.13 -2.24 17.23
N PHE A 196 10.64 -1.05 17.00
CA PHE A 196 10.04 0.19 17.50
C PHE A 196 8.63 0.39 16.95
N THR A 197 8.46 0.21 15.65
CA THR A 197 7.15 0.39 14.97
C THR A 197 6.16 -0.67 15.44
N ASN A 198 6.54 -1.95 15.50
CA ASN A 198 5.67 -3.03 15.95
C ASN A 198 5.16 -2.79 17.38
N ALA A 199 6.04 -2.37 18.30
CA ALA A 199 5.63 -2.07 19.67
C ALA A 199 4.57 -0.96 19.71
N ARG A 200 4.75 0.11 18.95
CA ARG A 200 3.79 1.23 18.89
C ARG A 200 2.47 0.85 18.23
N VAL A 201 2.53 0.09 17.12
CA VAL A 201 1.34 -0.40 16.43
C VAL A 201 0.48 -1.28 17.35
N ARG A 202 1.11 -2.14 18.16
CA ARG A 202 0.39 -2.95 19.16
C ARG A 202 -0.23 -2.14 20.30
N GLU A 203 0.31 -0.95 20.56
CA GLU A 203 -0.26 0.01 21.54
C GLU A 203 -1.32 0.95 20.94
N GLY A 204 -1.76 0.72 19.71
CA GLY A 204 -2.71 1.60 19.02
C GLY A 204 -2.11 2.94 18.58
N LYS A 205 -0.78 3.09 18.55
CA LYS A 205 -0.10 4.34 18.26
C LYS A 205 0.40 4.41 16.82
N MET A 206 0.29 5.60 16.23
CA MET A 206 0.83 5.89 14.89
C MET A 206 2.35 6.10 14.92
N THR A 207 3.00 5.71 13.81
CA THR A 207 4.41 6.00 13.53
C THR A 207 4.55 6.39 12.06
N ILE A 208 5.46 7.29 11.73
CA ILE A 208 5.85 7.60 10.36
C ILE A 208 7.15 6.86 10.05
N ALA A 209 7.09 5.89 9.15
CA ALA A 209 8.26 5.23 8.60
C ALA A 209 8.74 6.00 7.36
N VAL A 210 10.02 6.35 7.33
CA VAL A 210 10.64 7.12 6.25
C VAL A 210 11.69 6.24 5.60
N THR A 211 11.38 5.68 4.43
CA THR A 211 12.12 4.56 3.86
C THR A 211 12.54 4.78 2.42
N GLY A 212 13.51 4.01 1.96
CA GLY A 212 13.76 3.81 0.53
C GLY A 212 12.56 3.14 -0.16
N ASN A 213 12.54 3.18 -1.48
CA ASN A 213 11.39 2.75 -2.26
C ASN A 213 11.11 1.25 -2.15
N VAL A 214 12.13 0.40 -2.24
CA VAL A 214 11.95 -1.06 -2.15
C VAL A 214 11.45 -1.46 -0.76
N LEU A 215 12.06 -0.92 0.28
CA LEU A 215 11.61 -1.19 1.65
C LEU A 215 10.18 -0.67 1.89
N ARG A 216 9.78 0.43 1.26
CA ARG A 216 8.39 0.91 1.27
C ARG A 216 7.43 -0.17 0.78
N ASP A 217 7.74 -0.80 -0.35
CA ASP A 217 6.88 -1.85 -0.92
C ASP A 217 6.78 -3.05 0.02
N HIS A 218 7.90 -3.50 0.59
CA HIS A 218 7.90 -4.58 1.58
C HIS A 218 7.03 -4.25 2.80
N LEU A 219 7.10 -3.01 3.30
CA LEU A 219 6.30 -2.56 4.43
C LEU A 219 4.82 -2.52 4.10
N THR A 220 4.42 -2.01 2.92
CA THR A 220 3.01 -1.93 2.52
C THR A 220 2.34 -3.30 2.46
N ASP A 221 3.08 -4.35 2.16
CA ASP A 221 2.56 -5.71 2.08
C ASP A 221 2.42 -6.41 3.45
N MET A 222 2.88 -5.81 4.55
CA MET A 222 3.00 -6.52 5.84
C MET A 222 2.00 -6.09 6.93
N TYR A 223 1.34 -4.92 6.80
CA TYR A 223 0.47 -4.38 7.86
C TYR A 223 -0.99 -4.17 7.42
N PRO A 224 -1.94 -4.95 7.83
CA PRO A 224 -1.97 -6.28 8.43
C PRO A 224 -2.37 -7.35 7.41
N ILE A 225 -1.58 -7.57 6.38
CA ILE A 225 -1.93 -8.45 5.25
C ILE A 225 -2.25 -9.88 5.65
N LEU A 226 -1.66 -10.39 6.75
CA LEU A 226 -1.92 -11.74 7.24
C LEU A 226 -3.34 -11.88 7.77
N GLU A 227 -3.88 -10.83 8.37
CA GLU A 227 -5.21 -10.80 8.98
C GLU A 227 -6.29 -10.46 7.94
N LEU A 228 -6.11 -9.42 7.15
CA LEU A 228 -7.09 -8.91 6.21
C LEU A 228 -6.87 -9.33 4.76
N GLY A 229 -5.67 -9.77 4.41
CA GLY A 229 -5.28 -9.99 3.00
C GLY A 229 -4.98 -8.71 2.22
N THR A 230 -4.93 -7.57 2.91
CA THR A 230 -4.58 -6.24 2.38
C THR A 230 -3.85 -5.42 3.44
N SER A 231 -3.10 -4.40 3.02
CA SER A 231 -2.33 -3.51 3.91
C SER A 231 -3.17 -2.33 4.43
N ALA A 232 -4.28 -2.61 5.10
CA ALA A 232 -5.25 -1.61 5.51
C ALA A 232 -4.77 -0.59 6.56
N LYS A 233 -3.79 -0.94 7.38
CA LYS A 233 -3.26 -0.07 8.45
C LYS A 233 -1.89 0.54 8.12
N MET A 234 -1.44 0.35 6.88
CA MET A 234 -0.23 0.92 6.35
C MET A 234 -0.59 1.83 5.18
N LEU A 235 -0.27 3.12 5.29
CA LEU A 235 -0.49 4.09 4.21
C LEU A 235 0.85 4.53 3.64
N SER A 236 1.01 4.37 2.35
CA SER A 236 2.16 4.86 1.62
C SER A 236 1.93 6.29 1.14
N ILE A 237 2.90 7.15 1.41
CA ILE A 237 2.88 8.55 0.98
C ILE A 237 3.99 8.74 -0.04
N VAL A 238 3.60 9.02 -1.28
CA VAL A 238 4.54 9.30 -2.37
C VAL A 238 4.76 10.79 -2.48
N PRO A 239 5.98 11.30 -2.30
CA PRO A 239 6.27 12.71 -2.45
C PRO A 239 5.99 13.21 -3.88
N LEU A 240 5.33 14.34 -3.99
CA LEU A 240 5.10 15.05 -5.25
C LEU A 240 5.97 16.31 -5.26
N LEU A 241 6.89 16.43 -6.20
CA LEU A 241 7.86 17.55 -6.22
C LEU A 241 7.21 18.94 -6.38
N ALA A 242 5.99 18.99 -6.89
CA ALA A 242 5.19 20.23 -6.91
C ALA A 242 4.56 20.60 -5.57
N GLY A 243 4.86 19.83 -4.53
CA GLY A 243 4.29 19.98 -3.18
C GLY A 243 3.11 19.04 -2.95
N GLY A 244 3.00 18.53 -1.74
CA GLY A 244 1.99 17.56 -1.33
C GLY A 244 2.48 16.12 -1.38
N GLY A 245 1.57 15.20 -1.23
CA GLY A 245 1.80 13.76 -1.30
C GLY A 245 0.61 13.05 -1.92
N LEU A 246 0.86 11.95 -2.56
CA LEU A 246 -0.14 10.99 -3.00
C LEU A 246 -0.21 9.89 -1.94
N TYR A 247 -1.41 9.59 -1.46
CA TYR A 247 -1.65 8.48 -0.53
C TYR A 247 -2.07 7.25 -1.31
N GLU A 248 -1.41 6.14 -1.04
CA GLU A 248 -1.70 4.86 -1.68
C GLU A 248 -1.51 3.71 -0.71
N THR A 249 -2.12 2.57 -1.02
CA THR A 249 -1.87 1.30 -0.36
C THR A 249 -1.03 0.41 -1.26
N GLY A 250 -0.35 -0.60 -0.69
CA GLY A 250 0.33 -1.61 -1.48
C GLY A 250 -0.69 -2.45 -2.24
N ALA A 251 -0.60 -2.48 -3.57
CA ALA A 251 -1.35 -3.44 -4.37
C ALA A 251 -0.70 -4.82 -4.17
N GLY A 252 -1.31 -5.66 -3.36
CA GLY A 252 -0.79 -7.00 -3.08
C GLY A 252 -0.66 -7.84 -4.34
N GLY A 253 0.32 -8.73 -4.38
CA GLY A 253 0.51 -9.72 -5.45
C GLY A 253 -0.64 -10.70 -5.61
N SER A 254 -1.68 -10.60 -4.77
CA SER A 254 -2.93 -11.36 -4.86
C SER A 254 -3.97 -10.76 -5.82
N ALA A 255 -3.77 -9.53 -6.33
CA ALA A 255 -4.73 -8.86 -7.21
C ALA A 255 -5.15 -9.71 -8.43
N PRO A 256 -4.24 -10.41 -9.16
CA PRO A 256 -4.64 -11.28 -10.25
C PRO A 256 -5.63 -12.37 -9.85
N LYS A 257 -5.47 -12.95 -8.67
CA LYS A 257 -6.39 -13.98 -8.15
C LYS A 257 -7.76 -13.43 -7.78
N HIS A 258 -7.83 -12.20 -7.29
CA HIS A 258 -9.10 -11.53 -7.03
C HIS A 258 -9.85 -11.23 -8.31
N VAL A 259 -9.17 -10.74 -9.35
CA VAL A 259 -9.78 -10.47 -10.65
C VAL A 259 -10.20 -11.77 -11.34
N GLU A 260 -9.38 -12.84 -11.27
CA GLU A 260 -9.75 -14.16 -11.79
C GLU A 260 -11.03 -14.68 -11.15
N GLN A 261 -11.15 -14.59 -9.84
CA GLN A 261 -12.37 -15.01 -9.14
C GLN A 261 -13.57 -14.15 -9.55
N PHE A 262 -13.40 -12.82 -9.62
CA PHE A 262 -14.46 -11.92 -10.04
C PHE A 262 -14.99 -12.23 -11.45
N VAL A 263 -14.08 -12.43 -12.41
CA VAL A 263 -14.46 -12.76 -13.77
C VAL A 263 -15.18 -14.12 -13.87
N LYS A 264 -14.75 -15.12 -13.09
CA LYS A 264 -15.32 -16.47 -13.12
C LYS A 264 -16.61 -16.59 -12.32
N GLU A 265 -16.71 -15.90 -11.20
CA GLU A 265 -17.73 -16.15 -10.19
C GLU A 265 -18.56 -14.91 -9.82
N GLY A 266 -18.29 -13.75 -10.41
CA GLY A 266 -18.95 -12.49 -10.03
C GLY A 266 -18.70 -12.04 -8.59
N HIS A 267 -17.75 -12.69 -7.91
CA HIS A 267 -17.42 -12.47 -6.50
C HIS A 267 -16.04 -11.83 -6.38
N LEU A 268 -15.98 -10.60 -5.85
CA LEU A 268 -14.74 -9.88 -5.62
C LEU A 268 -14.40 -9.86 -4.12
N ARG A 269 -13.49 -10.73 -3.71
CA ARG A 269 -13.04 -10.80 -2.31
C ARG A 269 -11.98 -9.78 -1.91
N TRP A 270 -11.66 -8.81 -2.78
CA TRP A 270 -10.74 -7.73 -2.46
C TRP A 270 -11.30 -6.86 -1.35
N ASP A 271 -10.52 -6.61 -0.30
CA ASP A 271 -10.88 -5.67 0.75
C ASP A 271 -10.30 -4.28 0.42
N SER A 272 -11.19 -3.31 0.22
CA SER A 272 -10.83 -1.93 -0.11
C SER A 272 -10.61 -1.04 1.13
N LEU A 273 -10.56 -1.61 2.33
CA LEU A 273 -10.37 -0.80 3.56
C LEU A 273 -9.10 0.06 3.48
N GLY A 274 -8.00 -0.49 2.93
CA GLY A 274 -6.77 0.25 2.73
C GLY A 274 -6.95 1.49 1.85
N GLU A 275 -7.62 1.34 0.70
CA GLU A 275 -7.91 2.44 -0.22
C GLU A 275 -8.83 3.49 0.42
N ILE A 276 -9.81 3.06 1.22
CA ILE A 276 -10.73 3.96 1.93
C ILE A 276 -9.99 4.73 3.02
N LEU A 277 -9.09 4.10 3.76
CA LEU A 277 -8.21 4.78 4.71
C LEU A 277 -7.27 5.77 4.01
N ALA A 278 -6.74 5.44 2.84
CA ALA A 278 -5.95 6.35 2.03
C ALA A 278 -6.77 7.57 1.57
N LEU A 279 -8.05 7.37 1.22
CA LEU A 279 -8.98 8.47 0.93
C LEU A 279 -9.19 9.37 2.15
N ALA A 280 -9.41 8.80 3.34
CA ALA A 280 -9.56 9.56 4.58
C ALA A 280 -8.33 10.43 4.86
N GLU A 281 -7.12 9.87 4.73
CA GLU A 281 -5.87 10.62 4.90
C GLU A 281 -5.68 11.70 3.83
N SER A 282 -6.07 11.45 2.59
CA SER A 282 -6.02 12.45 1.51
C SER A 282 -6.94 13.63 1.81
N LEU A 283 -8.17 13.37 2.26
CA LEU A 283 -9.12 14.41 2.68
C LEU A 283 -8.61 15.18 3.89
N ARG A 284 -8.04 14.50 4.88
CA ARG A 284 -7.44 15.09 6.09
C ARG A 284 -6.30 16.04 5.72
N PHE A 285 -5.38 15.59 4.88
CA PHE A 285 -4.25 16.40 4.41
C PHE A 285 -4.73 17.66 3.69
N LEU A 286 -5.68 17.53 2.77
CA LEU A 286 -6.24 18.67 2.03
C LEU A 286 -6.99 19.64 2.96
N GLY A 287 -7.79 19.12 3.89
CA GLY A 287 -8.51 19.90 4.89
C GLY A 287 -7.57 20.74 5.74
N GLN A 288 -6.49 20.15 6.23
CA GLN A 288 -5.46 20.84 7.01
C GLN A 288 -4.68 21.86 6.18
N LYS A 289 -4.24 21.47 4.97
CA LYS A 289 -3.45 22.31 4.08
C LYS A 289 -4.21 23.57 3.65
N HIS A 290 -5.50 23.45 3.39
CA HIS A 290 -6.35 24.55 2.91
C HIS A 290 -7.22 25.17 4.00
N SER A 291 -7.14 24.67 5.26
CA SER A 291 -8.01 25.07 6.36
C SER A 291 -9.50 24.95 6.00
N ASP A 292 -9.86 23.86 5.32
CA ASP A 292 -11.20 23.62 4.80
C ASP A 292 -12.03 22.80 5.79
N ALA A 293 -13.00 23.45 6.42
CA ALA A 293 -13.88 22.82 7.42
C ALA A 293 -14.79 21.73 6.80
N LYS A 294 -15.12 21.81 5.52
CA LYS A 294 -15.95 20.82 4.85
C LYS A 294 -15.15 19.52 4.62
N LEU A 295 -13.91 19.64 4.17
CA LEU A 295 -13.02 18.48 4.06
C LEU A 295 -12.74 17.83 5.42
N THR A 296 -12.58 18.64 6.47
CA THR A 296 -12.43 18.14 7.83
C THR A 296 -13.65 17.34 8.29
N ALA A 297 -14.86 17.83 8.02
CA ALA A 297 -16.10 17.13 8.36
C ALA A 297 -16.28 15.84 7.53
N LEU A 298 -15.94 15.86 6.23
CA LEU A 298 -15.95 14.66 5.37
C LEU A 298 -15.00 13.59 5.92
N THR A 299 -13.79 13.98 6.36
CA THR A 299 -12.82 13.06 6.94
C THR A 299 -13.34 12.46 8.24
N ALA A 300 -13.83 13.28 9.16
CA ALA A 300 -14.36 12.79 10.45
C ALA A 300 -15.52 11.79 10.25
N GLY A 301 -16.40 12.07 9.29
CA GLY A 301 -17.47 11.15 8.93
C GLY A 301 -16.95 9.83 8.33
N LEU A 302 -15.88 9.89 7.53
CA LEU A 302 -15.28 8.70 6.93
C LEU A 302 -14.53 7.84 7.96
N ASP A 303 -13.89 8.47 8.96
CA ASP A 303 -13.28 7.75 10.08
C ASP A 303 -14.34 6.95 10.86
N ILE A 304 -15.48 7.57 11.19
CA ILE A 304 -16.62 6.89 11.84
C ILE A 304 -17.15 5.73 10.98
N ALA A 305 -17.20 5.93 9.66
CA ALA A 305 -17.62 4.86 8.74
C ALA A 305 -16.64 3.69 8.71
N ASN A 306 -15.33 3.95 8.77
CA ASN A 306 -14.30 2.92 8.84
C ASN A 306 -14.36 2.14 10.17
N ASP A 307 -14.58 2.82 11.28
CA ASP A 307 -14.80 2.15 12.57
C ASP A 307 -16.06 1.27 12.52
N GLY A 308 -17.17 1.79 12.00
CA GLY A 308 -18.40 1.02 11.81
C GLY A 308 -18.23 -0.19 10.87
N TYR A 309 -17.41 -0.05 9.84
CA TYR A 309 -17.07 -1.15 8.94
C TYR A 309 -16.35 -2.29 9.67
N LEU A 310 -15.35 -1.97 10.49
CA LEU A 310 -14.59 -2.95 11.27
C LEU A 310 -15.42 -3.56 12.40
N ASP A 311 -16.12 -2.74 13.19
CA ASP A 311 -16.92 -3.18 14.34
C ASP A 311 -18.08 -4.12 13.95
N ASN A 312 -18.59 -3.97 12.73
CA ASN A 312 -19.69 -4.78 12.22
C ASN A 312 -19.24 -5.89 11.25
N ASN A 313 -17.94 -6.15 11.12
CA ASN A 313 -17.35 -7.19 10.27
C ASN A 313 -17.91 -7.13 8.84
N LYS A 314 -17.74 -5.96 8.18
CA LYS A 314 -18.23 -5.71 6.82
C LYS A 314 -17.21 -5.96 5.72
N GLU A 315 -16.08 -6.57 6.05
CA GLU A 315 -15.05 -7.01 5.12
C GLU A 315 -15.60 -8.06 4.13
N PRO A 316 -15.06 -8.13 2.90
CA PRO A 316 -15.51 -9.08 1.90
C PRO A 316 -15.31 -10.52 2.33
N GLY A 317 -16.35 -11.32 2.21
CA GLY A 317 -16.28 -12.77 2.36
C GLY A 317 -15.42 -13.41 1.27
N ARG A 318 -14.93 -14.62 1.52
CA ARG A 318 -14.05 -15.33 0.59
C ARG A 318 -14.76 -16.19 -0.46
N LYS A 319 -16.06 -16.43 -0.29
CA LYS A 319 -16.84 -17.40 -1.09
C LYS A 319 -18.09 -16.77 -1.67
N VAL A 320 -18.45 -17.21 -2.85
CA VAL A 320 -19.76 -16.94 -3.47
C VAL A 320 -20.89 -17.15 -2.46
N GLY A 321 -21.85 -16.24 -2.46
CA GLY A 321 -22.98 -16.21 -1.53
C GLY A 321 -22.71 -15.50 -0.21
N GLN A 322 -21.49 -15.00 0.00
CA GLN A 322 -21.16 -14.08 1.09
C GLN A 322 -21.10 -12.64 0.54
N PRO A 323 -21.32 -11.60 1.36
CA PRO A 323 -21.07 -10.22 0.93
C PRO A 323 -19.63 -10.08 0.41
N ASP A 324 -19.48 -9.49 -0.76
CA ASP A 324 -18.18 -9.25 -1.40
C ASP A 324 -17.77 -7.76 -1.33
N ASN A 325 -16.76 -7.36 -2.06
CA ASN A 325 -16.27 -5.98 -2.14
C ASN A 325 -17.38 -4.96 -2.46
N LYS A 326 -18.32 -5.29 -3.36
CA LYS A 326 -19.44 -4.40 -3.72
C LYS A 326 -20.34 -4.13 -2.51
N ALA A 327 -20.63 -5.16 -1.72
CA ALA A 327 -21.39 -5.03 -0.49
C ALA A 327 -20.64 -4.25 0.59
N SER A 328 -19.34 -4.47 0.71
CA SER A 328 -18.48 -3.72 1.64
C SER A 328 -18.48 -2.22 1.33
N HIS A 329 -18.39 -1.85 0.07
CA HIS A 329 -18.51 -0.44 -0.37
C HIS A 329 -19.88 0.16 -0.07
N PHE A 330 -20.95 -0.62 -0.22
CA PHE A 330 -22.30 -0.19 0.18
C PHE A 330 -22.35 0.15 1.67
N PHE A 331 -21.83 -0.71 2.54
CA PHE A 331 -21.82 -0.45 3.99
C PHE A 331 -20.99 0.77 4.37
N VAL A 332 -19.82 0.96 3.77
CA VAL A 332 -19.02 2.18 3.99
C VAL A 332 -19.81 3.42 3.57
N ALA A 333 -20.45 3.39 2.39
CA ALA A 333 -21.27 4.52 1.92
C ALA A 333 -22.46 4.81 2.86
N GLN A 334 -23.11 3.77 3.38
CA GLN A 334 -24.21 3.90 4.34
C GLN A 334 -23.75 4.52 5.66
N TYR A 335 -22.65 4.01 6.22
CA TYR A 335 -22.11 4.53 7.48
C TYR A 335 -21.57 5.95 7.33
N TRP A 336 -20.91 6.24 6.20
CA TRP A 336 -20.42 7.60 5.92
C TRP A 336 -21.57 8.59 5.76
N ALA A 337 -22.59 8.26 4.96
CA ALA A 337 -23.77 9.11 4.81
C ALA A 337 -24.47 9.37 6.16
N LYS A 338 -24.58 8.34 7.02
CA LYS A 338 -25.14 8.47 8.36
C LYS A 338 -24.31 9.38 9.25
N ALA A 339 -22.98 9.17 9.29
CA ALA A 339 -22.08 10.02 10.07
C ALA A 339 -22.12 11.49 9.63
N LEU A 340 -22.22 11.75 8.32
CA LEU A 340 -22.36 13.10 7.78
C LEU A 340 -23.72 13.72 8.09
N ALA A 341 -24.78 12.93 8.07
CA ALA A 341 -26.14 13.38 8.41
C ALA A 341 -26.27 13.79 9.88
N GLU A 342 -25.52 13.13 10.76
CA GLU A 342 -25.50 13.35 12.20
C GLU A 342 -24.38 14.32 12.64
N GLY A 343 -23.52 14.76 11.71
CA GLY A 343 -22.36 15.60 12.00
C GLY A 343 -22.66 17.09 12.13
N ASP A 344 -21.71 17.85 12.64
CA ASP A 344 -21.85 19.28 12.95
C ASP A 344 -21.89 20.20 11.74
N ASN A 345 -21.50 19.73 10.55
CA ASN A 345 -21.55 20.53 9.32
C ASN A 345 -22.96 20.54 8.75
N ALA A 346 -23.69 21.63 8.97
CA ALA A 346 -25.10 21.75 8.59
C ALA A 346 -25.39 21.54 7.09
N GLU A 347 -24.47 21.95 6.20
CA GLU A 347 -24.61 21.74 4.75
C GLU A 347 -24.53 20.25 4.40
N LEU A 348 -23.53 19.55 4.95
CA LEU A 348 -23.36 18.11 4.73
C LEU A 348 -24.48 17.32 5.39
N ALA A 349 -24.88 17.70 6.61
CA ALA A 349 -26.00 17.05 7.32
C ALA A 349 -27.30 17.15 6.51
N ALA A 350 -27.64 18.33 6.01
CA ALA A 350 -28.83 18.52 5.18
C ALA A 350 -28.77 17.72 3.86
N LYS A 351 -27.58 17.65 3.23
CA LYS A 351 -27.39 16.92 1.98
C LYS A 351 -27.48 15.41 2.19
N PHE A 352 -26.84 14.88 3.23
CA PHE A 352 -26.68 13.42 3.42
C PHE A 352 -27.79 12.78 4.27
N ALA A 353 -28.62 13.53 4.98
CA ALA A 353 -29.76 12.96 5.73
C ALA A 353 -30.72 12.15 4.86
N PRO A 354 -31.21 12.64 3.69
CA PRO A 354 -32.05 11.82 2.82
C PRO A 354 -31.30 10.62 2.22
N VAL A 355 -30.01 10.74 1.96
CA VAL A 355 -29.18 9.66 1.42
C VAL A 355 -29.03 8.55 2.47
N ALA A 356 -28.65 8.88 3.70
CA ALA A 356 -28.52 7.95 4.80
C ALA A 356 -29.84 7.19 5.06
N LYS A 357 -30.95 7.91 5.03
CA LYS A 357 -32.28 7.31 5.16
C LYS A 357 -32.54 6.33 4.02
N ALA A 358 -32.34 6.74 2.78
CA ALA A 358 -32.61 5.89 1.61
C ALA A 358 -31.73 4.63 1.60
N LEU A 359 -30.42 4.73 1.93
CA LEU A 359 -29.53 3.59 2.03
C LEU A 359 -29.97 2.62 3.13
N THR A 360 -30.40 3.13 4.28
CA THR A 360 -30.85 2.31 5.40
C THR A 360 -32.18 1.60 5.11
N GLU A 361 -33.16 2.31 4.55
CA GLU A 361 -34.47 1.75 4.23
C GLU A 361 -34.45 0.69 3.11
N ASN A 362 -33.43 0.74 2.26
CA ASN A 362 -33.29 -0.18 1.12
C ASN A 362 -32.15 -1.19 1.31
N GLU A 363 -31.56 -1.34 2.49
CA GLU A 363 -30.43 -2.23 2.76
C GLU A 363 -30.71 -3.67 2.27
N ASP A 364 -31.84 -4.27 2.68
CA ASP A 364 -32.19 -5.64 2.31
C ASP A 364 -32.34 -5.80 0.78
N THR A 365 -32.93 -4.81 0.10
CA THR A 365 -33.10 -4.83 -1.35
C THR A 365 -31.74 -4.73 -2.06
N ILE A 366 -30.90 -3.79 -1.65
CA ILE A 366 -29.56 -3.59 -2.17
C ILE A 366 -28.71 -4.86 -2.00
N MET A 367 -28.72 -5.43 -0.80
CA MET A 367 -27.98 -6.67 -0.53
C MET A 367 -28.46 -7.83 -1.38
N ALA A 368 -29.77 -7.97 -1.57
CA ALA A 368 -30.34 -9.01 -2.44
C ALA A 368 -29.88 -8.81 -3.91
N GLU A 369 -29.89 -7.57 -4.42
CA GLU A 369 -29.43 -7.26 -5.77
C GLU A 369 -27.92 -7.51 -5.95
N LEU A 370 -27.08 -7.18 -4.94
CA LEU A 370 -25.64 -7.43 -4.98
C LEU A 370 -25.31 -8.92 -4.95
N LEU A 371 -26.00 -9.71 -4.15
CA LEU A 371 -25.79 -11.15 -4.05
C LEU A 371 -26.36 -11.92 -5.27
N ALA A 372 -27.36 -11.39 -5.96
CA ALA A 372 -28.00 -12.06 -7.09
C ALA A 372 -27.08 -12.28 -8.31
N VAL A 373 -26.00 -11.52 -8.42
CA VAL A 373 -25.03 -11.65 -9.52
C VAL A 373 -23.86 -12.56 -9.17
N GLU A 374 -23.73 -12.99 -7.94
CA GLU A 374 -22.68 -13.92 -7.53
C GLU A 374 -22.88 -15.33 -8.06
N GLY A 375 -21.81 -16.05 -8.26
CA GLY A 375 -21.81 -17.38 -8.89
C GLY A 375 -21.97 -17.34 -10.42
N GLN A 376 -21.96 -16.16 -11.03
CA GLN A 376 -22.09 -15.99 -12.48
C GLN A 376 -20.83 -15.35 -13.06
N ALA A 377 -20.37 -15.88 -14.18
CA ALA A 377 -19.23 -15.31 -14.90
C ALA A 377 -19.53 -13.87 -15.35
N GLN A 378 -18.56 -12.99 -15.23
CA GLN A 378 -18.65 -11.59 -15.64
C GLN A 378 -17.77 -11.35 -16.86
N ASP A 379 -18.29 -10.65 -17.85
CA ASP A 379 -17.51 -10.14 -18.97
C ASP A 379 -17.14 -8.68 -18.67
N ILE A 380 -15.86 -8.41 -18.54
CA ILE A 380 -15.32 -7.06 -18.34
C ILE A 380 -14.54 -6.56 -19.57
N GLY A 381 -14.55 -7.29 -20.67
CA GLY A 381 -13.89 -6.89 -21.92
C GLY A 381 -12.38 -7.08 -21.98
N GLY A 382 -11.80 -7.75 -20.98
CA GLY A 382 -10.36 -8.04 -20.89
C GLY A 382 -9.75 -7.67 -19.55
N TYR A 383 -8.64 -8.32 -19.20
CA TYR A 383 -7.97 -8.12 -17.91
C TYR A 383 -7.10 -6.86 -17.85
N PHE A 384 -6.26 -6.63 -18.86
CA PHE A 384 -5.30 -5.51 -18.87
C PHE A 384 -5.92 -4.16 -19.22
N ASN A 385 -6.95 -4.17 -20.00
CA ASN A 385 -7.65 -2.98 -20.44
C ASN A 385 -9.14 -3.29 -20.49
N PRO A 386 -9.80 -3.39 -19.34
CA PRO A 386 -11.21 -3.71 -19.27
C PRO A 386 -12.04 -2.64 -19.98
N ASN A 387 -13.15 -3.06 -20.58
CA ASN A 387 -14.12 -2.14 -21.14
C ASN A 387 -14.86 -1.41 -20.01
N GLU A 388 -14.89 -0.09 -20.03
CA GLU A 388 -15.45 0.73 -18.95
C GLU A 388 -16.94 0.45 -18.70
N GLU A 389 -17.74 0.26 -19.76
CA GLU A 389 -19.18 0.00 -19.63
C GLU A 389 -19.44 -1.39 -19.04
N LEU A 390 -18.70 -2.41 -19.50
CA LEU A 390 -18.82 -3.77 -18.99
C LEU A 390 -18.34 -3.87 -17.54
N ALA A 391 -17.23 -3.24 -17.22
CA ALA A 391 -16.70 -3.18 -15.86
C ALA A 391 -17.66 -2.45 -14.91
N ALA A 392 -18.20 -1.31 -15.32
CA ALA A 392 -19.18 -0.56 -14.54
C ALA A 392 -20.46 -1.39 -14.30
N LYS A 393 -20.95 -2.08 -15.31
CA LYS A 393 -22.11 -2.98 -15.17
C LYS A 393 -21.86 -4.11 -14.17
N ALA A 394 -20.67 -4.72 -14.24
CA ALA A 394 -20.30 -5.81 -13.34
C ALA A 394 -20.08 -5.36 -11.90
N MET A 395 -19.53 -4.15 -11.70
CA MET A 395 -19.22 -3.58 -10.38
C MET A 395 -20.39 -2.82 -9.75
N ARG A 396 -21.40 -2.41 -10.52
CA ARG A 396 -22.57 -1.66 -10.05
C ARG A 396 -23.89 -2.40 -10.36
N PRO A 397 -24.09 -3.65 -9.90
CA PRO A 397 -25.25 -4.45 -10.29
C PRO A 397 -26.55 -4.05 -9.56
N SER A 398 -26.48 -3.32 -8.44
CA SER A 398 -27.67 -2.90 -7.71
C SER A 398 -28.29 -1.64 -8.32
N ALA A 399 -29.44 -1.79 -8.98
CA ALA A 399 -30.19 -0.68 -9.55
C ALA A 399 -30.68 0.28 -8.45
N THR A 400 -31.06 -0.23 -7.29
CA THR A 400 -31.52 0.56 -6.14
C THR A 400 -30.40 1.43 -5.59
N LEU A 401 -29.20 0.86 -5.37
CA LEU A 401 -28.04 1.60 -4.92
C LEU A 401 -27.61 2.68 -5.93
N ASN A 402 -27.54 2.30 -7.22
CA ASN A 402 -27.17 3.23 -8.27
C ASN A 402 -28.12 4.43 -8.31
N ASN A 403 -29.43 4.19 -8.22
CA ASN A 403 -30.41 5.29 -8.23
C ASN A 403 -30.24 6.24 -7.02
N ILE A 404 -29.89 5.72 -5.84
CA ILE A 404 -29.61 6.57 -4.68
C ILE A 404 -28.36 7.41 -4.88
N ILE A 405 -27.26 6.79 -5.35
CA ILE A 405 -25.97 7.48 -5.49
C ILE A 405 -25.97 8.48 -6.65
N ASP A 406 -26.57 8.13 -7.78
CA ASP A 406 -26.57 8.98 -8.96
C ASP A 406 -27.46 10.24 -8.80
N ASN A 407 -28.26 10.32 -7.72
CA ASN A 407 -29.11 11.46 -7.37
C ASN A 407 -28.61 12.27 -6.15
N ILE A 408 -27.37 12.09 -5.71
CA ILE A 408 -26.73 12.90 -4.65
C ILE A 408 -26.32 14.29 -5.23
#